data_e76bce1796c6e5c9179dc8bd217d35ec
#
_entry.id   e76bce1796c6e5c9179dc8bd217d35ec
#
_cell.length_a   1.000
_cell.length_b   1.000
_cell.length_c   1.000
_cell.angle_alpha   90.00
_cell.angle_beta   90.00
_cell.angle_gamma   90.00
#
_symmetry.space_group_name_H-M   'P 1'
#
loop_
_entity.id
_entity.type
_entity.pdbx_description
1 polymer ?
#
loop_
_entity_poly.entity_id
_entity_poly.type
_entity_poly.pdbx_seq_one_letter_code
_entity_poly.pdbx_strand_id
1 'polypeptide(L)'
;ELNNLYNDQLQVSKEIQDLISNEIKTSIRELVGAVNRVVSFSRIYNKLPNLAETKVVLKDLLNFSENKVTIDLIQTIVCKFFKISKNEMLSSRRSRYLVRPRQTAIYLTKILTSKSLPEIGREFSNRDHTTIIHSVKTIEKIKEKDQVMVENINKLKNQILYNNQNEI
;
A
#
# COMPACT_ATOMS: atom_id res chain seq x y z
N GLU A 1 -28.02 -7.09 -10.50
CA GLU A 1 -27.32 -8.27 -11.08
C GLU A 1 -26.69 -9.17 -10.02
N LEU A 2 -26.28 -8.68 -8.84
CA LEU A 2 -25.72 -9.48 -7.74
C LEU A 2 -26.74 -10.39 -7.05
N ASN A 3 -28.04 -10.05 -7.11
CA ASN A 3 -29.13 -10.85 -6.51
C ASN A 3 -29.51 -12.11 -7.30
N ASN A 4 -29.09 -12.23 -8.57
CA ASN A 4 -29.48 -13.34 -9.44
C ASN A 4 -28.50 -14.53 -9.46
N LEU A 5 -27.38 -14.44 -8.77
CA LEU A 5 -26.37 -15.51 -8.77
C LEU A 5 -26.49 -16.50 -7.61
N TYR A 6 -27.32 -16.23 -6.61
CA TYR A 6 -27.47 -17.11 -5.45
C TYR A 6 -28.93 -17.13 -4.96
N ASN A 7 -29.55 -18.31 -5.08
CA ASN A 7 -30.90 -18.63 -4.62
C ASN A 7 -31.38 -17.79 -3.40
N ASP A 8 -32.40 -17.07 -3.59
CA ASP A 8 -33.51 -16.49 -2.80
C ASP A 8 -33.42 -16.27 -1.27
N GLN A 9 -32.33 -16.53 -0.56
CA GLN A 9 -32.32 -16.41 0.91
C GLN A 9 -31.19 -15.58 1.54
N LEU A 10 -30.26 -15.05 0.76
CA LEU A 10 -29.16 -14.26 1.31
C LEU A 10 -29.31 -12.77 0.96
N GLN A 11 -30.30 -12.09 1.55
CA GLN A 11 -30.35 -10.61 1.50
C GLN A 11 -29.27 -10.04 2.43
N VAL A 12 -28.10 -9.74 1.86
CA VAL A 12 -27.05 -8.98 2.56
C VAL A 12 -27.65 -7.63 2.99
N SER A 13 -27.52 -7.26 4.27
CA SER A 13 -28.08 -6.02 4.79
C SER A 13 -27.53 -4.82 4.03
N LYS A 14 -28.36 -3.76 3.91
CA LYS A 14 -27.97 -2.55 3.21
C LYS A 14 -26.70 -1.93 3.80
N GLU A 15 -26.51 -2.01 5.11
CA GLU A 15 -25.32 -1.52 5.81
C GLU A 15 -24.04 -2.23 5.34
N ILE A 16 -24.09 -3.54 5.08
CA ILE A 16 -22.94 -4.31 4.58
C ILE A 16 -22.69 -3.98 3.09
N GLN A 17 -23.75 -3.79 2.30
CA GLN A 17 -23.63 -3.36 0.91
C GLN A 17 -23.00 -1.96 0.82
N ASP A 18 -23.43 -1.03 1.67
CA ASP A 18 -22.87 0.32 1.75
C ASP A 18 -21.42 0.32 2.23
N LEU A 19 -21.08 -0.52 3.24
CA LEU A 19 -19.70 -0.70 3.68
C LEU A 19 -18.81 -1.15 2.52
N ILE A 20 -19.20 -2.23 1.82
CA ILE A 20 -18.39 -2.80 0.73
C ILE A 20 -18.23 -1.80 -0.42
N SER A 21 -19.32 -1.11 -0.82
CA SER A 21 -19.30 -0.15 -1.92
C SER A 21 -18.58 1.17 -1.60
N ASN A 22 -18.58 1.59 -0.35
CA ASN A 22 -17.88 2.82 0.07
C ASN A 22 -16.37 2.58 0.26
N GLU A 23 -16.00 1.41 0.77
CA GLU A 23 -14.61 1.09 1.09
C GLU A 23 -13.84 0.52 -0.10
N ILE A 24 -14.49 -0.28 -0.98
CA ILE A 24 -13.83 -0.94 -2.10
C ILE A 24 -14.15 -0.21 -3.41
N LYS A 25 -13.43 0.89 -3.67
CA LYS A 25 -13.62 1.73 -4.89
C LYS A 25 -12.60 1.43 -5.99
N THR A 26 -11.60 0.62 -5.72
CA THR A 26 -10.38 0.54 -6.54
C THR A 26 -10.43 -0.52 -7.63
N SER A 27 -11.16 -1.62 -7.44
CA SER A 27 -11.15 -2.72 -8.39
C SER A 27 -12.38 -3.60 -8.29
N ILE A 28 -13.01 -3.91 -9.44
CA ILE A 28 -14.11 -4.88 -9.54
C ILE A 28 -13.66 -6.26 -9.01
N ARG A 29 -12.39 -6.62 -9.18
CA ARG A 29 -11.84 -7.90 -8.71
C ARG A 29 -11.81 -7.97 -7.18
N GLU A 30 -11.48 -6.87 -6.51
CA GLU A 30 -11.53 -6.76 -5.04
C GLU A 30 -12.96 -6.78 -4.53
N LEU A 31 -13.89 -6.11 -5.23
CA LEU A 31 -15.30 -6.12 -4.91
C LEU A 31 -15.87 -7.56 -4.97
N VAL A 32 -15.60 -8.28 -6.04
CA VAL A 32 -15.98 -9.69 -6.18
C VAL A 32 -15.35 -10.55 -5.09
N GLY A 33 -14.09 -10.31 -4.76
CA GLY A 33 -13.39 -10.99 -3.67
C GLY A 33 -14.05 -10.76 -2.30
N ALA A 34 -14.48 -9.53 -2.01
CA ALA A 34 -15.20 -9.19 -0.77
C ALA A 34 -16.55 -9.90 -0.68
N VAL A 35 -17.34 -9.84 -1.75
CA VAL A 35 -18.64 -10.54 -1.81
C VAL A 35 -18.46 -12.04 -1.60
N ASN A 36 -17.49 -12.67 -2.26
CA ASN A 36 -17.20 -14.10 -2.11
C ASN A 36 -16.82 -14.47 -0.68
N ARG A 37 -16.07 -13.63 0.05
CA ARG A 37 -15.73 -13.86 1.47
C ARG A 37 -16.97 -13.78 2.36
N VAL A 38 -17.84 -12.81 2.16
CA VAL A 38 -19.11 -12.70 2.91
C VAL A 38 -20.01 -13.91 2.67
N VAL A 39 -20.13 -14.34 1.41
CA VAL A 39 -20.90 -15.55 1.04
C VAL A 39 -20.28 -16.81 1.65
N SER A 40 -18.95 -16.94 1.63
CA SER A 40 -18.26 -18.08 2.24
C SER A 40 -18.47 -18.13 3.75
N PHE A 41 -18.39 -16.98 4.43
CA PHE A 41 -18.72 -16.88 5.86
C PHE A 41 -20.14 -17.36 6.12
N SER A 42 -21.11 -16.87 5.33
CA SER A 42 -22.53 -17.25 5.50
C SER A 42 -22.77 -18.75 5.31
N ARG A 43 -22.05 -19.37 4.38
CA ARG A 43 -22.13 -20.84 4.15
C ARG A 43 -21.52 -21.64 5.31
N ILE A 44 -20.36 -21.20 5.82
CA ILE A 44 -19.64 -21.90 6.92
C ILE A 44 -20.42 -21.81 8.22
N TYR A 45 -20.93 -20.62 8.54
CA TYR A 45 -21.61 -20.38 9.84
C TYR A 45 -23.12 -20.47 9.78
N ASN A 46 -23.68 -20.75 8.59
CA ASN A 46 -25.13 -20.82 8.32
C ASN A 46 -25.91 -19.57 8.82
N LYS A 47 -25.25 -18.40 8.78
CA LYS A 47 -25.81 -17.09 9.13
C LYS A 47 -25.13 -15.98 8.33
N LEU A 48 -25.83 -14.87 8.10
CA LEU A 48 -25.21 -13.66 7.56
C LEU A 48 -24.30 -13.01 8.63
N PRO A 49 -23.10 -12.52 8.28
CA PRO A 49 -22.29 -11.76 9.19
C PRO A 49 -22.96 -10.43 9.54
N ASN A 50 -22.85 -10.00 10.79
CA ASN A 50 -23.18 -8.63 11.16
C ASN A 50 -22.07 -7.66 10.73
N LEU A 51 -22.26 -6.35 10.94
CA LEU A 51 -21.30 -5.33 10.50
C LEU A 51 -19.90 -5.53 11.11
N ALA A 52 -19.82 -5.91 12.40
CA ALA A 52 -18.55 -6.15 13.08
C ALA A 52 -17.87 -7.42 12.53
N GLU A 53 -18.60 -8.50 12.34
CA GLU A 53 -18.10 -9.74 11.72
C GLU A 53 -17.66 -9.49 10.28
N THR A 54 -18.40 -8.68 9.50
CA THR A 54 -18.05 -8.30 8.14
C THR A 54 -16.72 -7.54 8.09
N LYS A 55 -16.51 -6.60 9.01
CA LYS A 55 -15.22 -5.88 9.12
C LYS A 55 -14.06 -6.83 9.40
N VAL A 56 -14.25 -7.86 10.24
CA VAL A 56 -13.24 -8.87 10.52
C VAL A 56 -12.97 -9.75 9.28
N VAL A 57 -14.02 -10.24 8.62
CA VAL A 57 -13.94 -11.09 7.42
C VAL A 57 -13.27 -10.36 6.25
N LEU A 58 -13.50 -9.05 6.14
CA LEU A 58 -12.96 -8.20 5.09
C LEU A 58 -11.73 -7.41 5.52
N LYS A 59 -11.19 -7.63 6.74
CA LYS A 59 -10.09 -6.86 7.32
C LYS A 59 -8.95 -6.62 6.34
N ASP A 60 -8.50 -7.66 5.64
CA ASP A 60 -7.40 -7.56 4.69
C ASP A 60 -7.76 -6.73 3.43
N LEU A 61 -9.03 -6.72 3.03
CA LEU A 61 -9.54 -5.96 1.89
C LEU A 61 -9.87 -4.51 2.28
N LEU A 62 -10.43 -4.29 3.47
CA LEU A 62 -10.74 -2.96 4.01
C LEU A 62 -9.49 -2.19 4.41
N ASN A 63 -8.51 -2.87 5.00
CA ASN A 63 -7.22 -2.25 5.37
C ASN A 63 -6.42 -1.77 4.14
N PHE A 64 -6.71 -2.28 2.94
CA PHE A 64 -6.13 -1.74 1.71
C PHE A 64 -6.65 -0.34 1.35
N SER A 65 -7.86 0.05 1.79
CA SER A 65 -8.42 1.37 1.51
C SER A 65 -8.11 2.40 2.61
N GLU A 66 -8.07 2.00 3.88
CA GLU A 66 -7.76 2.93 4.99
C GLU A 66 -6.26 3.15 5.23
N ASN A 67 -5.42 2.18 4.86
CA ASN A 67 -3.97 2.23 5.08
C ASN A 67 -3.18 2.37 3.77
N LYS A 68 -3.52 3.35 2.94
CA LYS A 68 -2.66 3.68 1.79
C LYS A 68 -1.35 4.26 2.29
N VAL A 69 -0.28 3.46 2.22
CA VAL A 69 1.08 3.96 2.42
C VAL A 69 1.27 5.21 1.55
N THR A 70 1.48 6.36 2.20
CA THR A 70 1.69 7.63 1.48
C THR A 70 3.17 7.81 1.16
N ILE A 71 3.45 8.55 0.08
CA ILE A 71 4.84 8.91 -0.27
C ILE A 71 5.47 9.73 0.83
N ASP A 72 4.70 10.60 1.47
CA ASP A 72 5.15 11.42 2.59
C ASP A 72 5.63 10.59 3.78
N LEU A 73 4.87 9.57 4.17
CA LEU A 73 5.25 8.63 5.21
C LEU A 73 6.56 7.90 4.86
N ILE A 74 6.67 7.40 3.62
CA ILE A 74 7.90 6.74 3.14
C ILE A 74 9.09 7.70 3.25
N GLN A 75 8.96 8.92 2.74
CA GLN A 75 10.02 9.94 2.80
C GLN A 75 10.42 10.21 4.24
N THR A 76 9.45 10.39 5.15
CA THR A 76 9.69 10.68 6.55
C THR A 76 10.46 9.56 7.26
N ILE A 77 10.04 8.30 7.06
CA ILE A 77 10.69 7.15 7.68
C ILE A 77 12.10 6.94 7.13
N VAL A 78 12.28 7.05 5.81
CA VAL A 78 13.60 6.92 5.18
C VAL A 78 14.53 8.05 5.63
N CYS A 79 14.04 9.29 5.74
CA CYS A 79 14.82 10.43 6.28
C CYS A 79 15.29 10.15 7.71
N LYS A 80 14.39 9.69 8.59
CA LYS A 80 14.75 9.32 9.97
C LYS A 80 15.82 8.24 10.00
N PHE A 81 15.66 7.19 9.20
CA PHE A 81 16.59 6.06 9.15
C PHE A 81 18.00 6.47 8.72
N PHE A 82 18.11 7.30 7.68
CA PHE A 82 19.41 7.77 7.17
C PHE A 82 19.91 9.06 7.83
N LYS A 83 19.18 9.60 8.82
CA LYS A 83 19.53 10.83 9.55
C LYS A 83 19.74 12.04 8.62
N ILE A 84 18.88 12.22 7.64
CA ILE A 84 18.85 13.36 6.72
C ILE A 84 17.52 14.09 6.82
N SER A 85 17.49 15.36 6.46
CA SER A 85 16.25 16.12 6.36
C SER A 85 15.50 15.81 5.06
N LYS A 86 14.19 16.06 5.04
CA LYS A 86 13.36 15.91 3.83
C LYS A 86 13.82 16.87 2.73
N ASN A 87 14.23 18.10 3.10
CA ASN A 87 14.76 19.08 2.16
C ASN A 87 16.05 18.59 1.49
N GLU A 88 16.94 17.94 2.22
CA GLU A 88 18.15 17.33 1.66
C GLU A 88 17.82 16.16 0.74
N MET A 89 16.90 15.28 1.14
CA MET A 89 16.45 14.18 0.27
C MET A 89 15.90 14.68 -1.06
N LEU A 90 15.09 15.75 -1.03
CA LEU A 90 14.45 16.32 -2.21
C LEU A 90 15.38 17.27 -3.01
N SER A 91 16.52 17.69 -2.45
CA SER A 91 17.46 18.59 -3.11
C SER A 91 18.00 18.02 -4.43
N SER A 92 18.57 18.90 -5.27
CA SER A 92 19.27 18.52 -6.52
C SER A 92 20.66 17.93 -6.27
N ARG A 93 21.17 17.97 -5.04
CA ARG A 93 22.52 17.49 -4.68
C ARG A 93 22.72 16.03 -5.02
N ARG A 94 23.94 15.71 -5.54
CA ARG A 94 24.31 14.39 -6.03
C ARG A 94 25.30 13.63 -5.12
N SER A 95 25.55 14.12 -3.92
CA SER A 95 26.41 13.44 -2.95
C SER A 95 25.83 12.07 -2.56
N ARG A 96 26.70 11.08 -2.44
CA ARG A 96 26.32 9.67 -2.23
C ARG A 96 25.43 9.47 -1.00
N TYR A 97 25.69 10.24 0.08
CA TYR A 97 24.93 10.18 1.32
C TYR A 97 23.47 10.68 1.17
N LEU A 98 23.16 11.47 0.13
CA LEU A 98 21.79 11.89 -0.21
C LEU A 98 21.17 11.08 -1.33
N VAL A 99 21.98 10.67 -2.31
CA VAL A 99 21.50 9.89 -3.46
C VAL A 99 21.00 8.51 -3.03
N ARG A 100 21.73 7.84 -2.13
CA ARG A 100 21.34 6.50 -1.68
C ARG A 100 20.02 6.50 -0.91
N PRO A 101 19.80 7.33 0.12
CA PRO A 101 18.48 7.46 0.77
C PRO A 101 17.36 7.79 -0.21
N ARG A 102 17.59 8.73 -1.12
CA ARG A 102 16.61 9.10 -2.14
C ARG A 102 16.23 7.92 -3.04
N GLN A 103 17.20 7.18 -3.56
CA GLN A 103 16.97 5.99 -4.37
C GLN A 103 16.20 4.92 -3.59
N THR A 104 16.51 4.73 -2.30
CA THR A 104 15.80 3.82 -1.42
C THR A 104 14.35 4.25 -1.21
N ALA A 105 14.09 5.54 -0.97
CA ALA A 105 12.73 6.06 -0.84
C ALA A 105 11.92 5.90 -2.13
N ILE A 106 12.51 6.21 -3.29
CA ILE A 106 11.89 6.00 -4.61
C ILE A 106 11.56 4.52 -4.83
N TYR A 107 12.49 3.62 -4.53
CA TYR A 107 12.29 2.18 -4.66
C TYR A 107 11.13 1.70 -3.75
N LEU A 108 11.13 2.10 -2.47
CA LEU A 108 10.06 1.74 -1.52
C LEU A 108 8.72 2.31 -1.97
N THR A 109 8.68 3.56 -2.47
CA THR A 109 7.47 4.14 -3.06
C THR A 109 6.92 3.29 -4.20
N LYS A 110 7.80 2.85 -5.11
CA LYS A 110 7.39 2.02 -6.25
C LYS A 110 6.81 0.68 -5.85
N ILE A 111 7.33 0.03 -4.81
CA ILE A 111 6.87 -1.31 -4.39
C ILE A 111 5.73 -1.28 -3.37
N LEU A 112 5.55 -0.18 -2.63
CA LEU A 112 4.54 -0.07 -1.56
C LEU A 112 3.32 0.75 -1.95
N THR A 113 3.35 1.42 -3.11
CA THR A 113 2.22 2.22 -3.61
C THR A 113 1.85 1.86 -5.04
N SER A 114 0.62 2.17 -5.44
CA SER A 114 0.14 2.02 -6.81
C SER A 114 0.51 3.20 -7.72
N LYS A 115 1.38 4.12 -7.25
CA LYS A 115 1.75 5.32 -7.99
C LYS A 115 2.53 5.02 -9.26
N SER A 116 2.21 5.73 -10.34
CA SER A 116 2.94 5.70 -11.61
C SER A 116 4.30 6.39 -11.48
N LEU A 117 5.24 6.06 -12.36
CA LEU A 117 6.57 6.68 -12.37
C LEU A 117 6.54 8.21 -12.49
N PRO A 118 5.68 8.83 -13.33
CA PRO A 118 5.53 10.28 -13.36
C PRO A 118 4.99 10.88 -12.05
N GLU A 119 4.04 10.22 -11.39
CA GLU A 119 3.54 10.66 -10.08
C GLU A 119 4.65 10.62 -9.02
N ILE A 120 5.42 9.53 -8.97
CA ILE A 120 6.58 9.42 -8.08
C ILE A 120 7.58 10.55 -8.39
N GLY A 121 7.87 10.79 -9.66
CA GLY A 121 8.77 11.87 -10.07
C GLY A 121 8.36 13.24 -9.53
N ARG A 122 7.07 13.57 -9.58
CA ARG A 122 6.51 14.82 -9.05
C ARG A 122 6.78 14.98 -7.54
N GLU A 123 6.52 13.93 -6.77
CA GLU A 123 6.73 13.92 -5.31
C GLU A 123 8.22 13.95 -4.89
N PHE A 124 9.12 13.61 -5.79
CA PHE A 124 10.57 13.69 -5.60
C PHE A 124 11.18 14.89 -6.34
N SER A 125 10.59 16.08 -6.21
CA SER A 125 11.04 17.35 -6.79
C SER A 125 11.03 17.39 -8.31
N ASN A 126 9.94 16.95 -8.92
CA ASN A 126 9.73 16.94 -10.36
C ASN A 126 10.84 16.22 -11.15
N ARG A 127 11.35 15.10 -10.60
CA ARG A 127 12.35 14.30 -11.28
C ARG A 127 11.73 13.57 -12.46
N ASP A 128 12.50 13.52 -13.54
CA ASP A 128 12.10 12.79 -14.73
C ASP A 128 11.88 11.30 -14.44
N HIS A 129 10.92 10.68 -15.13
CA HIS A 129 10.59 9.27 -14.99
C HIS A 129 11.80 8.35 -15.27
N THR A 130 12.71 8.73 -16.13
CA THR A 130 13.95 7.98 -16.40
C THR A 130 14.86 7.95 -15.17
N THR A 131 14.90 9.05 -14.40
CA THR A 131 15.61 9.10 -13.11
C THR A 131 14.97 8.17 -12.09
N ILE A 132 13.64 8.06 -12.08
CA ILE A 132 12.91 7.14 -11.19
C ILE A 132 13.21 5.69 -11.56
N ILE A 133 13.13 5.33 -12.84
CA ILE A 133 13.49 3.99 -13.34
C ILE A 133 14.93 3.64 -12.97
N HIS A 134 15.88 4.56 -13.22
CA HIS A 134 17.28 4.36 -12.86
C HIS A 134 17.47 4.11 -11.37
N SER A 135 16.77 4.87 -10.53
CA SER A 135 16.83 4.72 -9.07
C SER A 135 16.36 3.35 -8.61
N VAL A 136 15.23 2.86 -9.15
CA VAL A 136 14.69 1.53 -8.86
C VAL A 136 15.68 0.45 -9.27
N LYS A 137 16.12 0.45 -10.54
CA LYS A 137 17.10 -0.52 -11.06
C LYS A 137 18.41 -0.52 -10.29
N THR A 138 18.85 0.65 -9.81
CA THR A 138 20.09 0.76 -9.03
C THR A 138 19.94 0.05 -7.68
N ILE A 139 18.81 0.22 -6.99
CA ILE A 139 18.57 -0.47 -5.71
C ILE A 139 18.43 -1.98 -5.93
N GLU A 140 17.74 -2.42 -6.98
CA GLU A 140 17.62 -3.84 -7.32
C GLU A 140 19.00 -4.50 -7.50
N LYS A 141 19.87 -3.89 -8.31
CA LYS A 141 21.25 -4.38 -8.51
C LYS A 141 22.09 -4.42 -7.24
N ILE A 142 21.88 -3.47 -6.32
CA ILE A 142 22.62 -3.45 -5.06
C ILE A 142 22.14 -4.56 -4.15
N LYS A 143 20.84 -4.82 -4.10
CA LYS A 143 20.27 -5.94 -3.32
C LYS A 143 20.83 -7.31 -3.71
N GLU A 144 21.21 -7.49 -4.97
CA GLU A 144 21.84 -8.74 -5.44
C GLU A 144 23.23 -9.00 -4.81
N LYS A 145 23.91 -7.94 -4.35
CA LYS A 145 25.33 -8.01 -3.95
C LYS A 145 25.58 -7.53 -2.50
N ASP A 146 24.61 -6.92 -1.87
CA ASP A 146 24.74 -6.26 -0.57
C ASP A 146 23.62 -6.70 0.37
N GLN A 147 23.93 -7.70 1.21
CA GLN A 147 22.99 -8.24 2.20
C GLN A 147 22.55 -7.18 3.23
N VAL A 148 23.45 -6.26 3.61
CA VAL A 148 23.13 -5.18 4.55
C VAL A 148 22.07 -4.26 3.95
N MET A 149 22.15 -4.00 2.64
CA MET A 149 21.14 -3.21 1.95
C MET A 149 19.78 -3.92 1.92
N VAL A 150 19.75 -5.23 1.73
CA VAL A 150 18.53 -6.04 1.80
C VAL A 150 17.90 -5.93 3.17
N GLU A 151 18.67 -6.11 4.24
CA GLU A 151 18.19 -5.99 5.61
C GLU A 151 17.64 -4.59 5.93
N ASN A 152 18.33 -3.54 5.49
CA ASN A 152 17.89 -2.16 5.67
C ASN A 152 16.56 -1.88 4.96
N ILE A 153 16.39 -2.38 3.73
CA ILE A 153 15.14 -2.25 2.98
C ILE A 153 14.00 -3.01 3.69
N ASN A 154 14.26 -4.22 4.20
CA ASN A 154 13.26 -4.98 4.93
C ASN A 154 12.86 -4.29 6.25
N LYS A 155 13.82 -3.75 6.99
CA LYS A 155 13.55 -2.94 8.20
C LYS A 155 12.68 -1.74 7.88
N LEU A 156 13.04 -0.96 6.85
CA LEU A 156 12.27 0.20 6.40
C LEU A 156 10.86 -0.17 5.96
N LYS A 157 10.73 -1.24 5.16
CA LYS A 157 9.43 -1.75 4.71
C LYS A 157 8.53 -2.09 5.90
N ASN A 158 9.06 -2.83 6.88
CA ASN A 158 8.30 -3.21 8.07
C ASN A 158 7.90 -1.98 8.90
N GLN A 159 8.80 -1.00 9.08
CA GLN A 159 8.49 0.25 9.78
C GLN A 159 7.40 1.06 9.08
N ILE A 160 7.44 1.16 7.75
CA ILE A 160 6.44 1.87 6.97
C ILE A 160 5.06 1.21 7.13
N LEU A 161 5.00 -0.12 7.01
CA LEU A 161 3.76 -0.86 7.14
C LEU A 161 3.21 -0.82 8.57
N TYR A 162 4.07 -0.88 9.58
CA TYR A 162 3.68 -0.78 10.99
C TYR A 162 3.15 0.60 11.37
N ASN A 163 3.86 1.67 11.00
CA ASN A 163 3.43 3.04 11.30
C ASN A 163 2.15 3.41 10.56
N ASN A 164 1.96 2.88 9.35
CA ASN A 164 0.73 3.06 8.61
C ASN A 164 -0.50 2.42 9.30
N GLN A 165 -0.29 1.45 10.21
CA GLN A 165 -1.36 0.80 10.99
C GLN A 165 -1.67 1.52 12.31
N ASN A 166 -0.77 2.37 12.80
CA ASN A 166 -0.84 2.99 14.13
C ASN A 166 -1.10 4.52 14.10
N GLU A 167 -1.28 5.13 12.93
CA GLU A 167 -1.68 6.54 12.79
C GLU A 167 -3.21 6.73 12.83
N ILE A 168 -3.91 5.88 13.62
CA ILE A 168 -5.36 5.99 13.89
C ILE A 168 -5.57 6.34 15.35
#